data_9e361219fb2cbffbce45da51ce7fea61
#
_entry.id   9e361219fb2cbffbce45da51ce7fea61
#
_cell.length_a   1.000
_cell.length_b   1.000
_cell.length_c   1.000
_cell.angle_alpha   90.00
_cell.angle_beta   90.00
_cell.angle_gamma   90.00
#
_symmetry.space_group_name_H-M   'P 1'
#
loop_
_entity.id
_entity.type
_entity.pdbx_description
1 polymer ?
#
loop_
_entity_poly.entity_id
_entity_poly.type
_entity_poly.pdbx_seq_one_letter_code
_entity_poly.pdbx_strand_id
1 'polypeptide(L)'
;MHSTLYDQMHALAQTHPERAAIIEPDRRVNFKQLFDQSNRLAAHFKQQGMLPGDRLALWLPNGIEWVQCLLAAAQIGVTVLSVNTRFRSHEVQDVIERGGAKWLVFWPDFKGIAFREILADVPASVLALLKGQFTRDDLMTFVDQPIANVAAHTDHGVLTFTTSGTTALPKFVLHTQSGLLRHSEAVAHAFAYDDKTCVLASAPFCGAFGFATLSGALFNGHSVVCEAISDASSLRELIRTQAVTHTYANNALILQVLRIADQREDFEHCRLFGFASFAPALSELFDEAAANGVPLTGLYGSSELQALQAAQPVDPALGDVSVLHQPGGRLIPEDARVRARDPETSHLLGNGQSGEIEILTPSRMAGYLDQPDAAHRAFTDDGYYRTGDLGWCISDRQFVFQARMGDALRLGGFLVNPAEIEQVVEELPGVEAAQVVAGHWQQKNVPVAFVVLSPNATPAPDHWLSDCRRRLANFKAPVHFEVLEAFPTVQSANSVKIQKHRLREMAQAILDTKS
;
A
#
# COMPACT_ATOMS: atom_id res chain seq x y z
N MET A 1 6.05 -20.17 -16.99
CA MET A 1 5.50 -19.49 -15.79
C MET A 1 4.58 -20.45 -15.07
N HIS A 2 4.79 -20.66 -13.78
CA HIS A 2 3.90 -21.49 -12.97
C HIS A 2 2.55 -20.76 -12.78
N SER A 3 1.47 -21.52 -12.67
CA SER A 3 0.11 -20.97 -12.51
C SER A 3 -0.32 -20.88 -11.04
N THR A 4 0.36 -21.59 -10.14
CA THR A 4 0.05 -21.65 -8.71
C THR A 4 1.25 -21.31 -7.84
N LEU A 5 0.99 -20.80 -6.65
CA LEU A 5 2.04 -20.54 -5.64
C LEU A 5 2.72 -21.84 -5.21
N TYR A 6 1.98 -22.95 -5.19
CA TYR A 6 2.56 -24.26 -4.88
C TYR A 6 3.63 -24.66 -5.88
N ASP A 7 3.32 -24.63 -7.20
CA ASP A 7 4.27 -25.02 -8.25
C ASP A 7 5.51 -24.12 -8.24
N GLN A 8 5.30 -22.80 -8.05
CA GLN A 8 6.39 -21.84 -7.96
C GLN A 8 7.32 -22.13 -6.79
N MET A 9 6.75 -22.31 -5.59
CA MET A 9 7.55 -22.56 -4.38
C MET A 9 8.20 -23.96 -4.42
N HIS A 10 7.55 -24.96 -5.02
CA HIS A 10 8.14 -26.28 -5.24
C HIS A 10 9.38 -26.19 -6.14
N ALA A 11 9.29 -25.47 -7.26
CA ALA A 11 10.43 -25.26 -8.15
C ALA A 11 11.59 -24.55 -7.42
N LEU A 12 11.30 -23.51 -6.64
CA LEU A 12 12.30 -22.78 -5.87
C LEU A 12 12.94 -23.64 -4.77
N ALA A 13 12.17 -24.50 -4.10
CA ALA A 13 12.69 -25.44 -3.11
C ALA A 13 13.64 -26.48 -3.72
N GLN A 14 13.50 -26.76 -5.02
CA GLN A 14 14.42 -27.66 -5.75
C GLN A 14 15.65 -26.94 -6.30
N THR A 15 15.48 -25.72 -6.81
CA THR A 15 16.57 -24.96 -7.47
C THR A 15 17.44 -24.18 -6.49
N HIS A 16 16.86 -23.72 -5.38
CA HIS A 16 17.55 -22.92 -4.36
C HIS A 16 17.28 -23.42 -2.93
N PRO A 17 17.41 -24.75 -2.64
CA PRO A 17 16.97 -25.36 -1.37
C PRO A 17 17.54 -24.68 -0.13
N GLU A 18 18.82 -24.33 -0.15
CA GLU A 18 19.54 -23.79 1.01
C GLU A 18 19.56 -22.24 1.06
N ARG A 19 19.08 -21.56 0.01
CA ARG A 19 19.01 -20.10 0.03
C ARG A 19 17.98 -19.64 1.06
N ALA A 20 18.33 -18.66 1.88
CA ALA A 20 17.39 -18.06 2.82
C ALA A 20 16.20 -17.46 2.06
N ALA A 21 15.00 -17.89 2.38
CA ALA A 21 13.76 -17.38 1.83
C ALA A 21 13.24 -16.20 2.66
N ILE A 22 13.15 -16.39 3.99
CA ILE A 22 12.71 -15.35 4.92
C ILE A 22 13.70 -15.28 6.07
N ILE A 23 14.11 -14.07 6.41
CA ILE A 23 15.03 -13.73 7.48
C ILE A 23 14.32 -12.79 8.45
N GLU A 24 14.16 -13.21 9.69
CA GLU A 24 13.73 -12.41 10.83
C GLU A 24 14.93 -12.11 11.73
N PRO A 25 14.86 -11.18 12.68
CA PRO A 25 16.01 -10.83 13.53
C PRO A 25 16.66 -12.00 14.26
N ASP A 26 15.86 -12.97 14.70
CA ASP A 26 16.28 -14.10 15.55
C ASP A 26 16.22 -15.48 14.87
N ARG A 27 15.61 -15.56 13.68
CA ARG A 27 15.43 -16.84 12.97
C ARG A 27 15.34 -16.65 11.46
N ARG A 28 15.57 -17.73 10.72
CA ARG A 28 15.41 -17.76 9.27
C ARG A 28 14.94 -19.12 8.79
N VAL A 29 14.32 -19.13 7.62
CA VAL A 29 13.98 -20.36 6.89
C VAL A 29 14.51 -20.26 5.46
N ASN A 30 15.03 -21.39 4.94
CA ASN A 30 15.40 -21.49 3.53
C ASN A 30 14.19 -21.92 2.68
N PHE A 31 14.33 -21.89 1.33
CA PHE A 31 13.23 -22.22 0.43
C PHE A 31 12.70 -23.63 0.63
N LYS A 32 13.60 -24.62 0.88
CA LYS A 32 13.18 -25.99 1.16
C LYS A 32 12.38 -26.08 2.46
N GLN A 33 12.87 -25.49 3.53
CA GLN A 33 12.17 -25.47 4.82
C GLN A 33 10.81 -24.79 4.71
N LEU A 34 10.74 -23.61 4.06
CA LEU A 34 9.50 -22.88 3.89
C LEU A 34 8.46 -23.71 3.12
N PHE A 35 8.86 -24.35 2.02
CA PHE A 35 7.99 -25.22 1.25
C PHE A 35 7.50 -26.42 2.06
N ASP A 36 8.41 -27.17 2.71
CA ASP A 36 8.06 -28.36 3.50
C ASP A 36 7.13 -28.02 4.67
N GLN A 37 7.40 -26.92 5.38
CA GLN A 37 6.59 -26.46 6.52
C GLN A 37 5.20 -26.00 6.04
N SER A 38 5.11 -25.30 4.93
CA SER A 38 3.81 -24.89 4.34
C SER A 38 2.97 -26.09 3.91
N ASN A 39 3.59 -27.15 3.36
CA ASN A 39 2.89 -28.39 3.00
C ASN A 39 2.33 -29.13 4.23
N ARG A 40 3.10 -29.18 5.34
CA ARG A 40 2.64 -29.76 6.59
C ARG A 40 1.46 -28.98 7.16
N LEU A 41 1.54 -27.66 7.10
CA LEU A 41 0.45 -26.78 7.55
C LEU A 41 -0.80 -26.97 6.68
N ALA A 42 -0.66 -27.10 5.36
CA ALA A 42 -1.76 -27.39 4.43
C ALA A 42 -2.45 -28.71 4.78
N ALA A 43 -1.67 -29.75 5.05
CA ALA A 43 -2.20 -31.05 5.49
C ALA A 43 -2.97 -30.93 6.81
N HIS A 44 -2.45 -30.18 7.76
CA HIS A 44 -3.11 -29.95 9.03
C HIS A 44 -4.42 -29.17 8.85
N PHE A 45 -4.43 -28.08 8.11
CA PHE A 45 -5.65 -27.31 7.82
C PHE A 45 -6.73 -28.20 7.18
N LYS A 46 -6.36 -29.09 6.26
CA LYS A 46 -7.29 -30.05 5.67
C LYS A 46 -7.82 -31.05 6.69
N GLN A 47 -6.99 -31.56 7.61
CA GLN A 47 -7.41 -32.45 8.71
C GLN A 47 -8.38 -31.78 9.66
N GLN A 48 -8.23 -30.49 9.91
CA GLN A 48 -9.17 -29.69 10.70
C GLN A 48 -10.49 -29.41 9.97
N GLY A 49 -10.62 -29.78 8.70
CA GLY A 49 -11.84 -29.64 7.91
C GLY A 49 -11.91 -28.36 7.08
N MET A 50 -10.79 -27.68 6.81
CA MET A 50 -10.77 -26.62 5.80
C MET A 50 -11.01 -27.22 4.40
N LEU A 51 -11.91 -26.60 3.65
CA LEU A 51 -12.31 -27.05 2.31
C LEU A 51 -12.00 -25.98 1.27
N PRO A 52 -11.78 -26.37 0.00
CA PRO A 52 -11.70 -25.40 -1.10
C PRO A 52 -12.90 -24.46 -1.10
N GLY A 53 -12.64 -23.16 -1.26
CA GLY A 53 -13.65 -22.10 -1.19
C GLY A 53 -13.94 -21.57 0.24
N ASP A 54 -13.41 -22.19 1.29
CA ASP A 54 -13.41 -21.57 2.63
C ASP A 54 -12.54 -20.31 2.65
N ARG A 55 -12.73 -19.46 3.66
CA ARG A 55 -11.98 -18.21 3.86
C ARG A 55 -11.31 -18.21 5.22
N LEU A 56 -10.01 -17.87 5.20
CA LEU A 56 -9.15 -17.81 6.38
C LEU A 56 -8.82 -16.34 6.70
N ALA A 57 -9.31 -15.81 7.80
CA ALA A 57 -8.84 -14.53 8.34
C ALA A 57 -7.44 -14.72 8.92
N LEU A 58 -6.46 -14.07 8.29
CA LEU A 58 -5.05 -14.15 8.70
C LEU A 58 -4.64 -12.87 9.41
N TRP A 59 -4.63 -12.91 10.74
CA TRP A 59 -4.37 -11.77 11.62
C TRP A 59 -3.03 -11.90 12.33
N LEU A 60 -1.98 -11.91 11.54
CA LEU A 60 -0.57 -12.00 11.96
C LEU A 60 0.22 -10.78 11.48
N PRO A 61 1.27 -10.39 12.20
CA PRO A 61 2.27 -9.44 11.68
C PRO A 61 3.11 -10.07 10.56
N ASN A 62 4.01 -9.27 9.97
CA ASN A 62 5.02 -9.77 9.05
C ASN A 62 5.85 -10.88 9.71
N GLY A 63 6.06 -11.97 8.98
CA GLY A 63 6.86 -13.07 9.49
C GLY A 63 6.67 -14.37 8.70
N ILE A 64 7.44 -15.37 9.11
CA ILE A 64 7.46 -16.69 8.49
C ILE A 64 6.07 -17.34 8.51
N GLU A 65 5.36 -17.29 9.64
CA GLU A 65 4.06 -17.93 9.81
C GLU A 65 2.99 -17.30 8.92
N TRP A 66 3.06 -15.99 8.68
CA TRP A 66 2.15 -15.31 7.75
C TRP A 66 2.27 -15.91 6.34
N VAL A 67 3.50 -16.09 5.88
CA VAL A 67 3.78 -16.65 4.54
C VAL A 67 3.42 -18.13 4.49
N GLN A 68 3.74 -18.91 5.50
CA GLN A 68 3.35 -20.33 5.60
C GLN A 68 1.84 -20.51 5.50
N CYS A 69 1.06 -19.67 6.21
CA CYS A 69 -0.40 -19.71 6.15
C CYS A 69 -0.93 -19.39 4.75
N LEU A 70 -0.38 -18.38 4.08
CA LEU A 70 -0.77 -18.05 2.71
C LEU A 70 -0.50 -19.23 1.75
N LEU A 71 0.71 -19.78 1.81
CA LEU A 71 1.10 -20.89 0.93
C LEU A 71 0.26 -22.15 1.21
N ALA A 72 0.01 -22.47 2.48
CA ALA A 72 -0.83 -23.60 2.88
C ALA A 72 -2.29 -23.42 2.43
N ALA A 73 -2.86 -22.24 2.63
CA ALA A 73 -4.21 -21.90 2.18
C ALA A 73 -4.33 -21.98 0.65
N ALA A 74 -3.37 -21.41 -0.07
CA ALA A 74 -3.31 -21.46 -1.53
C ALA A 74 -3.29 -22.90 -2.06
N GLN A 75 -2.52 -23.78 -1.43
CA GLN A 75 -2.41 -25.19 -1.82
C GLN A 75 -3.75 -25.93 -1.71
N ILE A 76 -4.56 -25.63 -0.73
CA ILE A 76 -5.84 -26.34 -0.47
C ILE A 76 -7.08 -25.59 -1.00
N GLY A 77 -6.92 -24.52 -1.77
CA GLY A 77 -8.03 -23.79 -2.39
C GLY A 77 -8.77 -22.85 -1.44
N VAL A 78 -8.13 -22.40 -0.36
CA VAL A 78 -8.69 -21.48 0.63
C VAL A 78 -8.26 -20.06 0.32
N THR A 79 -9.19 -19.10 0.40
CA THR A 79 -8.90 -17.67 0.22
C THR A 79 -8.47 -17.05 1.54
N VAL A 80 -7.32 -16.37 1.55
CA VAL A 80 -6.83 -15.61 2.71
C VAL A 80 -7.45 -14.21 2.72
N LEU A 81 -8.13 -13.88 3.81
CA LEU A 81 -8.53 -12.52 4.14
C LEU A 81 -7.42 -11.91 5.01
N SER A 82 -6.60 -11.04 4.43
CA SER A 82 -5.50 -10.44 5.19
C SER A 82 -6.02 -9.37 6.16
N VAL A 83 -5.75 -9.57 7.46
CA VAL A 83 -6.25 -8.71 8.54
C VAL A 83 -5.13 -7.84 9.07
N ASN A 84 -5.37 -6.53 9.13
CA ASN A 84 -4.41 -5.59 9.66
C ASN A 84 -4.25 -5.76 11.18
N THR A 85 -3.02 -5.84 11.68
CA THR A 85 -2.73 -5.96 13.12
C THR A 85 -3.19 -4.75 13.94
N ARG A 86 -3.49 -3.63 13.29
CA ARG A 86 -4.05 -2.43 13.94
C ARG A 86 -5.57 -2.44 14.07
N PHE A 87 -6.26 -3.41 13.46
CA PHE A 87 -7.70 -3.56 13.56
C PHE A 87 -8.14 -3.84 14.99
N ARG A 88 -9.35 -3.37 15.33
CA ARG A 88 -10.01 -3.59 16.60
C ARG A 88 -11.26 -4.45 16.39
N SER A 89 -12.02 -4.65 17.42
CA SER A 89 -13.19 -5.55 17.42
C SER A 89 -14.17 -5.29 16.27
N HIS A 90 -14.47 -4.03 15.97
CA HIS A 90 -15.41 -3.68 14.88
C HIS A 90 -14.89 -4.09 13.49
N GLU A 91 -13.62 -3.81 13.18
CA GLU A 91 -13.05 -4.20 11.88
C GLU A 91 -12.85 -5.73 11.78
N VAL A 92 -12.50 -6.39 12.88
CA VAL A 92 -12.39 -7.85 12.92
C VAL A 92 -13.76 -8.51 12.75
N GLN A 93 -14.80 -7.96 13.39
CA GLN A 93 -16.18 -8.36 13.15
C GLN A 93 -16.54 -8.27 11.67
N ASP A 94 -16.24 -7.15 11.02
CA ASP A 94 -16.50 -6.93 9.59
C ASP A 94 -15.80 -7.96 8.69
N VAL A 95 -14.55 -8.32 9.00
CA VAL A 95 -13.83 -9.39 8.27
C VAL A 95 -14.52 -10.74 8.44
N ILE A 96 -15.01 -11.07 9.64
CA ILE A 96 -15.69 -12.35 9.89
C ILE A 96 -17.06 -12.38 9.21
N GLU A 97 -17.88 -11.35 9.39
CA GLU A 97 -19.25 -11.30 8.86
C GLU A 97 -19.27 -11.07 7.34
N ARG A 98 -18.85 -9.89 6.89
CA ARG A 98 -18.88 -9.52 5.47
C ARG A 98 -17.82 -10.23 4.64
N GLY A 99 -16.62 -10.41 5.21
CA GLY A 99 -15.57 -11.19 4.57
C GLY A 99 -15.92 -12.68 4.54
N GLY A 100 -16.87 -13.15 5.35
CA GLY A 100 -17.31 -14.53 5.41
C GLY A 100 -16.22 -15.50 5.88
N ALA A 101 -15.31 -15.05 6.76
CA ALA A 101 -14.28 -15.90 7.31
C ALA A 101 -14.89 -17.09 8.05
N LYS A 102 -14.39 -18.30 7.77
CA LYS A 102 -14.74 -19.53 8.48
C LYS A 102 -13.64 -19.97 9.43
N TRP A 103 -12.45 -19.46 9.26
CA TRP A 103 -11.26 -19.80 10.02
C TRP A 103 -10.52 -18.53 10.39
N LEU A 104 -9.85 -18.54 11.55
CA LEU A 104 -9.05 -17.42 12.03
C LEU A 104 -7.69 -17.93 12.48
N VAL A 105 -6.63 -17.26 12.04
CA VAL A 105 -5.28 -17.39 12.60
C VAL A 105 -4.85 -16.05 13.19
N PHE A 106 -4.36 -16.07 14.44
CA PHE A 106 -3.92 -14.85 15.14
C PHE A 106 -2.80 -15.12 16.13
N TRP A 107 -2.14 -14.06 16.59
CA TRP A 107 -1.12 -14.13 17.62
C TRP A 107 -1.62 -13.48 18.93
N PRO A 108 -2.07 -14.26 19.92
CA PRO A 108 -2.80 -13.77 21.10
C PRO A 108 -2.10 -12.66 21.87
N ASP A 109 -0.80 -12.81 22.09
CA ASP A 109 0.00 -11.97 23.00
C ASP A 109 1.10 -11.22 22.25
N PHE A 110 0.79 -10.67 21.08
CA PHE A 110 1.75 -9.97 20.23
C PHE A 110 2.12 -8.58 20.79
N LYS A 111 3.36 -8.43 21.27
CA LYS A 111 4.05 -7.15 21.60
C LYS A 111 3.12 -5.99 22.02
N GLY A 112 2.34 -6.17 23.10
CA GLY A 112 1.47 -5.15 23.66
C GLY A 112 0.17 -4.89 22.90
N ILE A 113 -0.17 -5.71 21.90
CA ILE A 113 -1.50 -5.75 21.30
C ILE A 113 -2.23 -6.96 21.85
N ALA A 114 -3.24 -6.72 22.67
CA ALA A 114 -4.04 -7.78 23.31
C ALA A 114 -5.08 -8.34 22.31
N PHE A 115 -4.65 -9.06 21.29
CA PHE A 115 -5.57 -9.63 20.28
C PHE A 115 -6.66 -10.49 20.88
N ARG A 116 -6.37 -11.21 21.96
CA ARG A 116 -7.36 -12.02 22.70
C ARG A 116 -8.46 -11.14 23.30
N GLU A 117 -8.11 -9.99 23.89
CA GLU A 117 -9.07 -9.04 24.44
C GLU A 117 -9.91 -8.39 23.34
N ILE A 118 -9.25 -8.02 22.22
CA ILE A 118 -9.97 -7.49 21.05
C ILE A 118 -10.99 -8.49 20.53
N LEU A 119 -10.65 -9.78 20.48
CA LEU A 119 -11.60 -10.84 20.10
C LEU A 119 -12.72 -11.02 21.12
N ALA A 120 -12.45 -10.85 22.40
CA ALA A 120 -13.47 -10.94 23.44
C ALA A 120 -14.55 -9.83 23.32
N ASP A 121 -14.19 -8.69 22.70
CA ASP A 121 -15.11 -7.59 22.41
C ASP A 121 -15.93 -7.81 21.12
N VAL A 122 -15.62 -8.85 20.32
CA VAL A 122 -16.41 -9.23 19.15
C VAL A 122 -17.65 -10.00 19.63
N PRO A 123 -18.87 -9.69 19.13
CA PRO A 123 -20.08 -10.40 19.54
C PRO A 123 -19.95 -11.93 19.39
N ALA A 124 -20.39 -12.68 20.40
CA ALA A 124 -20.31 -14.14 20.42
C ALA A 124 -21.04 -14.78 19.22
N SER A 125 -22.14 -14.18 18.74
CA SER A 125 -22.85 -14.60 17.53
C SER A 125 -21.98 -14.54 16.27
N VAL A 126 -21.06 -13.56 16.19
CA VAL A 126 -20.11 -13.41 15.09
C VAL A 126 -19.00 -14.44 15.19
N LEU A 127 -18.42 -14.60 16.38
CA LEU A 127 -17.39 -15.62 16.60
C LEU A 127 -17.91 -17.04 16.36
N ALA A 128 -19.21 -17.30 16.57
CA ALA A 128 -19.86 -18.58 16.28
C ALA A 128 -19.95 -18.89 14.76
N LEU A 129 -19.68 -17.92 13.86
CA LEU A 129 -19.56 -18.16 12.42
C LEU A 129 -18.27 -18.88 12.03
N LEU A 130 -17.26 -18.82 12.91
CA LEU A 130 -15.98 -19.49 12.72
C LEU A 130 -16.11 -20.99 13.02
N LYS A 131 -15.60 -21.83 12.12
CA LYS A 131 -15.46 -23.26 12.32
C LYS A 131 -14.30 -23.62 13.25
N GLY A 132 -13.25 -22.76 13.27
CA GLY A 132 -12.08 -22.94 14.12
C GLY A 132 -11.17 -21.72 14.14
N GLN A 133 -10.32 -21.71 15.17
CA GLN A 133 -9.33 -20.66 15.40
C GLN A 133 -8.00 -21.32 15.74
N PHE A 134 -6.90 -20.78 15.23
CA PHE A 134 -5.55 -21.22 15.53
C PHE A 134 -4.71 -20.03 16.01
N THR A 135 -3.89 -20.28 16.99
CA THR A 135 -2.86 -19.34 17.43
C THR A 135 -1.57 -19.53 16.65
N ARG A 136 -0.67 -18.54 16.70
CA ARG A 136 0.67 -18.69 16.16
C ARG A 136 1.40 -19.92 16.72
N ASP A 137 1.22 -20.21 18.01
CA ASP A 137 1.89 -21.35 18.68
C ASP A 137 1.37 -22.69 18.17
N ASP A 138 0.07 -22.78 17.85
CA ASP A 138 -0.50 -23.96 17.20
C ASP A 138 0.18 -24.21 15.85
N LEU A 139 0.42 -23.15 15.04
CA LEU A 139 1.09 -23.28 13.74
C LEU A 139 2.51 -23.85 13.90
N MET A 140 3.26 -23.40 14.90
CA MET A 140 4.61 -23.89 15.17
C MET A 140 4.61 -25.38 15.51
N THR A 141 3.59 -25.86 16.22
CA THR A 141 3.41 -27.28 16.52
C THR A 141 3.07 -28.10 15.26
N PHE A 142 2.26 -27.52 14.35
CA PHE A 142 1.79 -28.22 13.15
C PHE A 142 2.88 -28.43 12.10
N VAL A 143 3.83 -27.51 11.97
CA VAL A 143 4.89 -27.62 10.97
C VAL A 143 5.90 -28.75 11.28
N ASP A 144 5.87 -29.32 12.47
CA ASP A 144 6.70 -30.47 12.87
C ASP A 144 6.02 -31.84 12.60
N GLN A 145 4.76 -31.85 12.16
CA GLN A 145 4.02 -33.07 11.86
C GLN A 145 4.51 -33.75 10.56
N PRO A 146 4.37 -35.08 10.41
CA PRO A 146 4.71 -35.76 9.16
C PRO A 146 3.91 -35.22 7.97
N ILE A 147 4.55 -35.19 6.80
CA ILE A 147 3.92 -34.69 5.57
C ILE A 147 2.86 -35.69 5.10
N ALA A 148 1.61 -35.22 4.97
CA ALA A 148 0.59 -35.90 4.19
C ALA A 148 0.62 -35.37 2.75
N ASN A 149 0.45 -36.23 1.75
CA ASN A 149 0.32 -35.78 0.38
C ASN A 149 -1.01 -35.03 0.20
N VAL A 150 -0.94 -33.71 0.01
CA VAL A 150 -2.09 -32.88 -0.31
C VAL A 150 -1.92 -32.38 -1.72
N ALA A 151 -2.85 -32.74 -2.62
CA ALA A 151 -2.85 -32.24 -3.99
C ALA A 151 -3.03 -30.72 -4.00
N ALA A 152 -2.27 -30.05 -4.84
CA ALA A 152 -2.39 -28.60 -5.03
C ALA A 152 -3.70 -28.27 -5.76
N HIS A 153 -4.35 -27.19 -5.31
CA HIS A 153 -5.52 -26.64 -5.96
C HIS A 153 -5.13 -25.84 -7.21
N THR A 154 -6.04 -25.75 -8.17
CA THR A 154 -5.85 -24.93 -9.38
C THR A 154 -5.84 -23.44 -9.05
N ASP A 155 -5.55 -22.59 -10.04
CA ASP A 155 -5.59 -21.12 -9.87
C ASP A 155 -6.98 -20.66 -9.42
N HIS A 156 -7.00 -19.83 -8.39
CA HIS A 156 -8.21 -19.28 -7.78
C HIS A 156 -7.91 -17.95 -7.09
N GLY A 157 -8.94 -17.26 -6.64
CA GLY A 157 -8.81 -16.08 -5.79
C GLY A 157 -8.22 -16.46 -4.43
N VAL A 158 -6.96 -16.09 -4.18
CA VAL A 158 -6.18 -16.62 -3.05
C VAL A 158 -5.99 -15.64 -1.90
N LEU A 159 -5.94 -14.33 -2.20
CA LEU A 159 -5.60 -13.31 -1.23
C LEU A 159 -6.47 -12.07 -1.41
N THR A 160 -6.92 -11.48 -0.31
CA THR A 160 -7.60 -10.18 -0.35
C THR A 160 -6.83 -9.11 0.40
N PHE A 161 -6.94 -7.87 -0.11
CA PHE A 161 -6.53 -6.66 0.61
C PHE A 161 -7.76 -5.81 0.93
N THR A 162 -7.80 -5.23 2.13
CA THR A 162 -8.85 -4.28 2.48
C THR A 162 -8.49 -2.88 1.99
N THR A 163 -9.45 -2.20 1.32
CA THR A 163 -9.29 -0.80 0.97
C THR A 163 -9.87 0.08 2.05
N SER A 164 -9.19 1.17 2.39
CA SER A 164 -9.76 2.26 3.18
C SER A 164 -10.67 3.10 2.29
N GLY A 165 -11.94 2.71 2.13
CA GLY A 165 -12.93 3.53 1.43
C GLY A 165 -13.14 4.85 2.18
N THR A 166 -13.17 5.98 1.47
CA THR A 166 -13.44 7.30 2.06
C THR A 166 -14.93 7.55 2.34
N THR A 167 -15.82 6.71 1.80
CA THR A 167 -17.29 6.95 1.82
C THR A 167 -18.14 5.71 2.09
N ALA A 168 -17.56 4.52 2.21
CA ALA A 168 -18.28 3.26 2.42
C ALA A 168 -17.42 2.28 3.23
N LEU A 169 -18.02 1.17 3.67
CA LEU A 169 -17.29 0.08 4.31
C LEU A 169 -16.12 -0.41 3.44
N PRO A 170 -14.99 -0.83 4.04
CA PRO A 170 -13.84 -1.35 3.30
C PRO A 170 -14.23 -2.47 2.34
N LYS A 171 -13.64 -2.48 1.14
CA LYS A 171 -13.82 -3.56 0.17
C LYS A 171 -12.70 -4.59 0.31
N PHE A 172 -13.00 -5.85 0.06
CA PHE A 172 -12.01 -6.93 -0.02
C PHE A 172 -11.59 -7.11 -1.48
N VAL A 173 -10.43 -6.60 -1.83
CA VAL A 173 -9.86 -6.67 -3.19
C VAL A 173 -9.23 -8.03 -3.39
N LEU A 174 -9.80 -8.87 -4.26
CA LEU A 174 -9.41 -10.27 -4.48
C LEU A 174 -8.39 -10.42 -5.60
N HIS A 175 -7.30 -11.14 -5.33
CA HIS A 175 -6.28 -11.49 -6.31
C HIS A 175 -6.15 -12.99 -6.50
N THR A 176 -5.87 -13.42 -7.75
CA THR A 176 -5.59 -14.82 -8.09
C THR A 176 -4.11 -15.15 -7.90
N GLN A 177 -3.79 -16.44 -7.76
CA GLN A 177 -2.39 -16.90 -7.66
C GLN A 177 -1.58 -16.50 -8.90
N SER A 178 -2.13 -16.73 -10.08
CA SER A 178 -1.48 -16.36 -11.35
C SER A 178 -1.26 -14.84 -11.47
N GLY A 179 -2.21 -14.03 -11.03
CA GLY A 179 -2.09 -12.57 -10.98
C GLY A 179 -0.96 -12.11 -10.05
N LEU A 180 -0.85 -12.72 -8.86
CA LEU A 180 0.24 -12.45 -7.90
C LEU A 180 1.61 -12.81 -8.48
N LEU A 181 1.74 -13.98 -9.12
CA LEU A 181 2.99 -14.44 -9.71
C LEU A 181 3.45 -13.55 -10.88
N ARG A 182 2.54 -13.19 -11.79
CA ARG A 182 2.85 -12.26 -12.89
C ARG A 182 3.34 -10.91 -12.40
N HIS A 183 2.67 -10.38 -11.38
CA HIS A 183 3.09 -9.11 -10.78
C HIS A 183 4.46 -9.21 -10.13
N SER A 184 4.70 -10.28 -9.37
CA SER A 184 5.99 -10.50 -8.70
C SER A 184 7.16 -10.59 -9.69
N GLU A 185 6.97 -11.28 -10.82
CA GLU A 185 7.96 -11.37 -11.89
C GLU A 185 8.24 -9.99 -12.53
N ALA A 186 7.18 -9.22 -12.81
CA ALA A 186 7.33 -7.87 -13.34
C ALA A 186 8.09 -6.95 -12.39
N VAL A 187 7.84 -7.04 -11.07
CA VAL A 187 8.55 -6.29 -10.03
C VAL A 187 10.04 -6.67 -10.01
N ALA A 188 10.35 -7.97 -9.97
CA ALA A 188 11.74 -8.45 -9.96
C ALA A 188 12.52 -7.98 -11.21
N HIS A 189 11.88 -8.05 -12.37
CA HIS A 189 12.48 -7.60 -13.62
C HIS A 189 12.72 -6.07 -13.64
N ALA A 190 11.70 -5.29 -13.27
CA ALA A 190 11.76 -3.83 -13.31
C ALA A 190 12.84 -3.24 -12.37
N PHE A 191 13.07 -3.89 -11.22
CA PHE A 191 14.08 -3.48 -10.25
C PHE A 191 15.39 -4.27 -10.34
N ALA A 192 15.59 -4.98 -11.45
CA ALA A 192 16.83 -5.70 -11.78
C ALA A 192 17.32 -6.64 -10.65
N TYR A 193 16.40 -7.43 -10.10
CA TYR A 193 16.75 -8.42 -9.07
C TYR A 193 17.70 -9.49 -9.64
N ASP A 194 18.72 -9.81 -8.88
CA ASP A 194 19.76 -10.79 -9.23
C ASP A 194 20.07 -11.73 -8.03
N ASP A 195 21.06 -12.60 -8.21
CA ASP A 195 21.46 -13.58 -7.19
C ASP A 195 21.91 -12.98 -5.84
N LYS A 196 22.28 -11.69 -5.82
CA LYS A 196 22.67 -10.97 -4.61
C LYS A 196 21.50 -10.19 -3.98
N THR A 197 20.33 -10.23 -4.60
CA THR A 197 19.19 -9.45 -4.14
C THR A 197 18.69 -9.94 -2.78
N CYS A 198 18.62 -9.00 -1.84
CA CYS A 198 18.04 -9.17 -0.52
C CYS A 198 17.10 -7.97 -0.28
N VAL A 199 15.82 -8.25 -0.09
CA VAL A 199 14.79 -7.20 0.00
C VAL A 199 14.30 -7.04 1.43
N LEU A 200 14.35 -5.83 1.98
CA LEU A 200 13.74 -5.51 3.26
C LEU A 200 12.26 -5.15 3.06
N ALA A 201 11.38 -5.95 3.63
CA ALA A 201 9.92 -5.78 3.57
C ALA A 201 9.41 -5.24 4.92
N SER A 202 9.46 -3.91 5.09
CA SER A 202 9.05 -3.21 6.31
C SER A 202 7.56 -2.89 6.36
N ALA A 203 6.90 -2.75 5.21
CA ALA A 203 5.46 -2.50 5.16
C ALA A 203 4.64 -3.78 5.50
N PRO A 204 3.45 -3.64 6.13
CA PRO A 204 2.63 -4.80 6.51
C PRO A 204 2.23 -5.70 5.33
N PHE A 205 2.42 -7.01 5.45
CA PHE A 205 2.04 -8.00 4.43
C PHE A 205 0.52 -8.08 4.19
N CYS A 206 -0.25 -7.68 5.16
CA CYS A 206 -1.71 -7.58 5.02
C CYS A 206 -2.17 -6.45 4.09
N GLY A 207 -1.28 -5.57 3.64
CA GLY A 207 -1.53 -4.52 2.66
C GLY A 207 -0.83 -4.79 1.33
N ALA A 208 -1.41 -4.36 0.22
CA ALA A 208 -0.89 -4.60 -1.12
C ALA A 208 0.57 -4.15 -1.30
N PHE A 209 0.96 -3.03 -0.69
CA PHE A 209 2.32 -2.50 -0.79
C PHE A 209 3.37 -3.40 -0.12
N GLY A 210 3.10 -3.84 1.13
CA GLY A 210 4.00 -4.77 1.83
C GLY A 210 4.03 -6.14 1.16
N PHE A 211 2.88 -6.62 0.69
CA PHE A 211 2.81 -7.89 -0.03
C PHE A 211 3.54 -7.85 -1.37
N ALA A 212 3.44 -6.79 -2.16
CA ALA A 212 4.16 -6.66 -3.42
C ALA A 212 5.69 -6.65 -3.19
N THR A 213 6.14 -6.03 -2.09
CA THR A 213 7.55 -6.07 -1.67
C THR A 213 8.00 -7.50 -1.34
N LEU A 214 7.21 -8.23 -0.53
CA LEU A 214 7.45 -9.63 -0.20
C LEU A 214 7.47 -10.51 -1.44
N SER A 215 6.39 -10.46 -2.24
CA SER A 215 6.17 -11.38 -3.36
C SER A 215 7.17 -11.17 -4.48
N GLY A 216 7.53 -9.90 -4.78
CA GLY A 216 8.53 -9.56 -5.80
C GLY A 216 9.89 -10.23 -5.55
N ALA A 217 10.29 -10.37 -4.30
CA ALA A 217 11.51 -11.09 -3.94
C ALA A 217 11.27 -12.59 -3.79
N LEU A 218 10.35 -13.00 -2.92
CA LEU A 218 10.18 -14.39 -2.52
C LEU A 218 9.84 -15.30 -3.69
N PHE A 219 8.88 -14.92 -4.52
CA PHE A 219 8.44 -15.77 -5.63
C PHE A 219 9.41 -15.80 -6.81
N ASN A 220 10.46 -14.98 -6.77
CA ASN A 220 11.55 -15.01 -7.76
C ASN A 220 12.87 -15.57 -7.19
N GLY A 221 12.81 -16.24 -6.03
CA GLY A 221 13.94 -16.95 -5.48
C GLY A 221 14.94 -16.07 -4.70
N HIS A 222 14.53 -14.85 -4.30
CA HIS A 222 15.38 -13.93 -3.54
C HIS A 222 15.01 -13.90 -2.06
N SER A 223 15.97 -13.48 -1.22
CA SER A 223 15.78 -13.39 0.21
C SER A 223 14.93 -12.18 0.60
N VAL A 224 14.05 -12.38 1.57
CA VAL A 224 13.24 -11.33 2.19
C VAL A 224 13.63 -11.19 3.66
N VAL A 225 14.00 -9.98 4.05
CA VAL A 225 14.20 -9.60 5.45
C VAL A 225 12.92 -8.93 5.94
N CYS A 226 12.41 -9.34 7.08
CA CYS A 226 11.24 -8.70 7.69
C CYS A 226 11.29 -8.81 9.21
N GLU A 227 10.51 -7.96 9.85
CA GLU A 227 10.26 -8.04 11.29
C GLU A 227 8.80 -7.71 11.60
N ALA A 228 8.34 -8.20 12.74
CA ALA A 228 6.95 -8.08 13.14
C ALA A 228 6.54 -6.64 13.50
N ILE A 229 7.46 -5.85 14.03
CA ILE A 229 7.32 -4.41 14.29
C ILE A 229 8.59 -3.73 13.83
N SER A 230 8.46 -2.77 12.93
CA SER A 230 9.58 -2.03 12.38
C SER A 230 9.64 -0.61 12.96
N ASP A 231 10.82 -0.23 13.43
CA ASP A 231 11.20 1.15 13.68
C ASP A 231 12.47 1.51 12.89
N ALA A 232 12.80 2.80 12.81
CA ALA A 232 13.92 3.23 12.00
C ALA A 232 15.27 2.63 12.45
N SER A 233 15.47 2.43 13.74
CA SER A 233 16.73 1.90 14.30
C SER A 233 16.89 0.42 13.98
N SER A 234 15.84 -0.39 14.18
CA SER A 234 15.85 -1.81 13.83
C SER A 234 16.02 -2.02 12.32
N LEU A 235 15.32 -1.21 11.49
CA LEU A 235 15.46 -1.29 10.03
C LEU A 235 16.89 -0.96 9.56
N ARG A 236 17.51 0.09 10.11
CA ARG A 236 18.89 0.42 9.79
C ARG A 236 19.83 -0.74 10.12
N GLU A 237 19.69 -1.34 11.31
CA GLU A 237 20.51 -2.48 11.71
C GLU A 237 20.30 -3.70 10.79
N LEU A 238 19.07 -3.98 10.38
CA LEU A 238 18.78 -5.04 9.41
C LEU A 238 19.37 -4.74 8.03
N ILE A 239 19.30 -3.48 7.56
CA ILE A 239 19.90 -3.07 6.28
C ILE A 239 21.39 -3.38 6.29
N ARG A 240 22.11 -2.99 7.34
CA ARG A 240 23.53 -3.18 7.48
C ARG A 240 23.91 -4.67 7.64
N THR A 241 23.24 -5.40 8.54
CA THR A 241 23.65 -6.76 8.93
C THR A 241 23.21 -7.84 7.95
N GLN A 242 22.13 -7.62 7.20
CA GLN A 242 21.62 -8.58 6.23
C GLN A 242 21.97 -8.24 4.78
N ALA A 243 22.87 -7.26 4.56
CA ALA A 243 23.29 -6.81 3.24
C ALA A 243 22.08 -6.51 2.31
N VAL A 244 21.12 -5.75 2.84
CA VAL A 244 19.89 -5.40 2.11
C VAL A 244 20.23 -4.57 0.87
N THR A 245 19.69 -4.97 -0.27
CA THR A 245 19.90 -4.28 -1.55
C THR A 245 18.75 -3.38 -1.93
N HIS A 246 17.52 -3.75 -1.57
CA HIS A 246 16.30 -3.01 -1.93
C HIS A 246 15.39 -2.89 -0.71
N THR A 247 14.71 -1.76 -0.60
CA THR A 247 13.57 -1.61 0.32
C THR A 247 12.51 -0.72 -0.29
N TYR A 248 11.26 -0.93 0.13
CA TYR A 248 10.12 -0.16 -0.32
C TYR A 248 9.30 0.21 0.91
N ALA A 249 9.18 1.52 1.18
CA ALA A 249 8.50 2.02 2.36
C ALA A 249 7.79 3.36 2.09
N ASN A 250 7.09 3.89 3.09
CA ASN A 250 6.64 5.26 3.01
C ASN A 250 7.83 6.23 3.17
N ASN A 251 7.71 7.41 2.55
CA ASN A 251 8.78 8.41 2.53
C ASN A 251 9.23 8.85 3.93
N ALA A 252 8.32 8.93 4.91
CA ALA A 252 8.66 9.34 6.27
C ALA A 252 9.55 8.31 6.98
N LEU A 253 9.29 7.02 6.82
CA LEU A 253 10.10 5.95 7.42
C LEU A 253 11.50 5.90 6.78
N ILE A 254 11.59 6.02 5.44
CA ILE A 254 12.89 6.07 4.75
C ILE A 254 13.70 7.28 5.25
N LEU A 255 13.09 8.45 5.33
CA LEU A 255 13.75 9.66 5.84
C LEU A 255 14.29 9.45 7.27
N GLN A 256 13.50 8.84 8.16
CA GLN A 256 13.95 8.52 9.51
C GLN A 256 15.15 7.57 9.52
N VAL A 257 15.13 6.52 8.69
CA VAL A 257 16.24 5.56 8.56
C VAL A 257 17.53 6.25 8.06
N LEU A 258 17.41 7.12 7.06
CA LEU A 258 18.55 7.86 6.52
C LEU A 258 19.17 8.83 7.54
N ARG A 259 18.33 9.55 8.32
CA ARG A 259 18.78 10.53 9.32
C ARG A 259 19.50 9.93 10.52
N ILE A 260 19.18 8.70 10.90
CA ILE A 260 19.84 8.03 12.03
C ILE A 260 21.07 7.22 11.61
N ALA A 261 21.41 7.20 10.34
CA ALA A 261 22.62 6.56 9.84
C ALA A 261 23.86 7.26 10.41
N ASP A 262 24.78 6.47 11.00
CA ASP A 262 26.02 7.02 11.54
C ASP A 262 27.07 7.19 10.46
N GLN A 263 27.01 6.33 9.45
CA GLN A 263 27.99 6.27 8.38
C GLN A 263 27.32 5.87 7.06
N ARG A 264 27.86 6.36 5.96
CA ARG A 264 27.39 6.00 4.61
C ARG A 264 27.53 4.49 4.33
N GLU A 265 28.48 3.83 4.98
CA GLU A 265 28.73 2.40 4.91
C GLU A 265 27.56 1.55 5.40
N ASP A 266 26.61 2.10 6.19
CA ASP A 266 25.37 1.41 6.57
C ASP A 266 24.55 0.99 5.35
N PHE A 267 24.71 1.70 4.22
CA PHE A 267 23.98 1.47 2.96
C PHE A 267 24.86 0.91 1.83
N GLU A 268 26.03 0.37 2.14
CA GLU A 268 27.01 -0.11 1.15
C GLU A 268 26.42 -1.05 0.10
N HIS A 269 25.46 -1.89 0.50
CA HIS A 269 24.81 -2.86 -0.37
C HIS A 269 23.54 -2.34 -1.03
N CYS A 270 23.05 -1.17 -0.61
CA CYS A 270 21.79 -0.62 -1.10
C CYS A 270 21.88 -0.19 -2.57
N ARG A 271 20.96 -0.73 -3.38
CA ARG A 271 20.85 -0.41 -4.80
C ARG A 271 19.66 0.48 -5.09
N LEU A 272 18.60 0.37 -4.27
CA LEU A 272 17.37 1.11 -4.47
C LEU A 272 16.52 1.20 -3.22
N PHE A 273 16.08 2.44 -2.90
CA PHE A 273 14.96 2.68 -2.00
C PHE A 273 13.77 3.22 -2.78
N GLY A 274 12.70 2.42 -2.84
CA GLY A 274 11.44 2.83 -3.42
C GLY A 274 10.53 3.49 -2.37
N PHE A 275 10.03 4.69 -2.65
CA PHE A 275 9.16 5.39 -1.73
C PHE A 275 7.75 5.57 -2.30
N ALA A 276 6.74 5.37 -1.44
CA ALA A 276 5.39 5.84 -1.68
C ALA A 276 5.18 7.15 -0.92
N SER A 277 4.78 8.20 -1.62
CA SER A 277 4.61 9.54 -1.04
C SER A 277 3.26 9.64 -0.33
N PHE A 278 3.28 9.59 1.01
CA PHE A 278 2.11 9.76 1.87
C PHE A 278 2.18 11.00 2.76
N ALA A 279 3.31 11.70 2.75
CA ALA A 279 3.56 12.86 3.59
C ALA A 279 4.38 13.93 2.83
N PRO A 280 4.32 15.21 3.21
CA PRO A 280 5.25 16.24 2.74
C PRO A 280 6.70 15.89 3.08
N ALA A 281 7.64 16.79 2.83
CA ALA A 281 9.08 16.64 3.08
C ALA A 281 9.84 15.75 2.07
N LEU A 282 9.44 15.78 0.80
CA LEU A 282 10.18 15.07 -0.25
C LEU A 282 11.56 15.66 -0.51
N SER A 283 11.74 16.99 -0.42
CA SER A 283 13.05 17.64 -0.58
C SER A 283 14.06 17.13 0.44
N GLU A 284 13.68 17.04 1.71
CA GLU A 284 14.54 16.50 2.77
C GLU A 284 14.90 15.03 2.53
N LEU A 285 13.96 14.22 2.03
CA LEU A 285 14.21 12.82 1.67
C LEU A 285 15.28 12.74 0.57
N PHE A 286 15.21 13.60 -0.44
CA PHE A 286 16.16 13.59 -1.56
C PHE A 286 17.55 14.04 -1.11
N ASP A 287 17.63 15.07 -0.27
CA ASP A 287 18.88 15.57 0.29
C ASP A 287 19.58 14.50 1.16
N GLU A 288 18.84 13.85 2.06
CA GLU A 288 19.36 12.78 2.92
C GLU A 288 19.78 11.54 2.11
N ALA A 289 19.00 11.15 1.10
CA ALA A 289 19.37 10.03 0.25
C ALA A 289 20.63 10.31 -0.57
N ALA A 290 20.78 11.52 -1.09
CA ALA A 290 21.98 11.95 -1.81
C ALA A 290 23.21 11.97 -0.88
N ALA A 291 23.07 12.48 0.34
CA ALA A 291 24.14 12.50 1.35
C ALA A 291 24.61 11.08 1.70
N ASN A 292 23.69 10.12 1.81
CA ASN A 292 23.98 8.71 2.09
C ASN A 292 24.32 7.88 0.84
N GLY A 293 24.22 8.45 -0.35
CA GLY A 293 24.49 7.75 -1.62
C GLY A 293 23.48 6.65 -1.96
N VAL A 294 22.23 6.79 -1.49
CA VAL A 294 21.15 5.83 -1.69
C VAL A 294 20.28 6.24 -2.88
N PRO A 295 20.18 5.43 -3.96
CA PRO A 295 19.28 5.71 -5.07
C PRO A 295 17.82 5.64 -4.66
N LEU A 296 16.99 6.59 -5.10
CA LEU A 296 15.57 6.64 -4.83
C LEU A 296 14.73 6.44 -6.10
N THR A 297 13.55 5.85 -5.93
CA THR A 297 12.48 5.85 -6.93
C THR A 297 11.13 6.08 -6.28
N GLY A 298 10.32 6.95 -6.89
CA GLY A 298 8.93 7.12 -6.49
C GLY A 298 8.07 6.00 -7.08
N LEU A 299 7.10 5.53 -6.30
CA LEU A 299 6.25 4.38 -6.61
C LEU A 299 4.79 4.80 -6.68
N TYR A 300 4.05 4.19 -7.59
CA TYR A 300 2.59 4.33 -7.69
C TYR A 300 1.90 2.96 -7.71
N GLY A 301 0.73 2.89 -7.07
CA GLY A 301 -0.12 1.72 -7.11
C GLY A 301 -1.31 1.82 -6.16
N SER A 302 -2.20 0.85 -6.28
CA SER A 302 -3.38 0.67 -5.43
C SER A 302 -3.53 -0.79 -5.03
N SER A 303 -4.44 -1.08 -4.12
CA SER A 303 -4.76 -2.46 -3.74
C SER A 303 -5.27 -3.26 -4.93
N GLU A 304 -6.03 -2.64 -5.82
CA GLU A 304 -6.62 -3.26 -7.01
C GLU A 304 -5.59 -3.61 -8.10
N LEU A 305 -4.43 -2.96 -8.07
CA LEU A 305 -3.33 -3.14 -9.01
C LEU A 305 -2.08 -3.77 -8.35
N GLN A 306 -2.19 -4.30 -7.14
CA GLN A 306 -1.14 -4.92 -6.32
C GLN A 306 0.00 -3.98 -5.90
N ALA A 307 -0.24 -2.65 -5.78
CA ALA A 307 0.81 -1.67 -5.53
C ALA A 307 1.97 -1.79 -6.55
N LEU A 308 3.11 -1.18 -6.34
CA LEU A 308 4.27 -1.25 -7.25
C LEU A 308 3.88 -1.39 -8.75
N GLN A 309 2.80 -0.69 -9.17
CA GLN A 309 2.28 -0.79 -10.54
C GLN A 309 3.04 0.11 -11.51
N ALA A 310 3.57 1.23 -11.03
CA ALA A 310 4.46 2.09 -11.77
C ALA A 310 5.59 2.62 -10.88
N ALA A 311 6.71 2.93 -11.50
CA ALA A 311 7.87 3.52 -10.85
C ALA A 311 8.43 4.67 -11.68
N GLN A 312 8.99 5.66 -11.00
CA GLN A 312 9.76 6.71 -11.64
C GLN A 312 11.09 6.15 -12.16
N PRO A 313 11.65 6.70 -13.23
CA PRO A 313 12.94 6.27 -13.74
C PRO A 313 14.04 6.43 -12.67
N VAL A 314 14.83 5.38 -12.47
CA VAL A 314 16.04 5.40 -11.66
C VAL A 314 17.21 5.55 -12.60
N ASP A 315 17.46 6.76 -13.09
CA ASP A 315 18.69 7.04 -13.83
C ASP A 315 19.51 8.09 -13.07
N PRO A 316 20.52 7.65 -12.31
CA PRO A 316 21.39 8.56 -11.59
C PRO A 316 22.21 9.48 -12.53
N ALA A 317 22.35 9.12 -13.82
CA ALA A 317 23.03 9.94 -14.81
C ALA A 317 22.16 11.12 -15.29
N LEU A 318 20.84 11.02 -15.16
CA LEU A 318 19.94 12.11 -15.56
C LEU A 318 19.89 13.25 -14.54
N GLY A 319 20.33 13.05 -13.30
CA GLY A 319 20.52 14.12 -12.30
C GLY A 319 19.29 15.01 -12.01
N ASP A 320 18.19 14.76 -12.70
CA ASP A 320 17.00 15.58 -12.66
C ASP A 320 16.03 15.05 -11.58
N VAL A 321 16.27 15.49 -10.36
CA VAL A 321 15.35 15.22 -9.24
C VAL A 321 13.95 15.80 -9.45
N SER A 322 13.75 16.68 -10.46
CA SER A 322 12.43 17.22 -10.77
C SER A 322 11.43 16.12 -11.16
N VAL A 323 11.89 15.03 -11.76
CA VAL A 323 11.07 13.86 -12.08
C VAL A 323 10.55 13.18 -10.81
N LEU A 324 11.32 13.15 -9.73
CA LEU A 324 10.91 12.56 -8.44
C LEU A 324 9.81 13.37 -7.74
N HIS A 325 9.65 14.65 -8.10
CA HIS A 325 8.56 15.49 -7.62
C HIS A 325 7.25 15.30 -8.40
N GLN A 326 7.25 14.50 -9.48
CA GLN A 326 6.07 14.19 -10.28
C GLN A 326 5.63 12.75 -10.04
N PRO A 327 4.69 12.48 -9.09
CA PRO A 327 4.22 11.13 -8.80
C PRO A 327 3.65 10.43 -10.05
N GLY A 328 3.69 9.10 -10.10
CA GLY A 328 3.29 8.30 -11.25
C GLY A 328 4.46 7.47 -11.75
N GLY A 329 4.82 7.62 -13.01
CA GLY A 329 5.98 6.97 -13.61
C GLY A 329 5.65 6.02 -14.75
N ARG A 330 6.60 5.11 -15.06
CA ARG A 330 6.45 4.07 -16.07
C ARG A 330 5.82 2.82 -15.46
N LEU A 331 4.86 2.24 -16.16
CA LEU A 331 4.23 0.98 -15.77
C LEU A 331 5.26 -0.15 -15.69
N ILE A 332 5.25 -0.86 -14.57
CA ILE A 332 6.17 -1.97 -14.26
C ILE A 332 5.88 -3.20 -15.16
N PRO A 333 4.66 -3.76 -15.26
CA PRO A 333 4.41 -4.85 -16.19
C PRO A 333 4.56 -4.37 -17.64
N GLU A 334 5.33 -5.11 -18.45
CA GLU A 334 5.66 -4.70 -19.82
C GLU A 334 4.45 -4.64 -20.76
N ASP A 335 3.47 -5.51 -20.54
CA ASP A 335 2.22 -5.58 -21.30
C ASP A 335 1.13 -4.65 -20.75
N ALA A 336 1.40 -3.91 -19.66
CA ALA A 336 0.47 -2.92 -19.14
C ALA A 336 0.40 -1.68 -20.03
N ARG A 337 -0.78 -1.05 -20.06
CA ARG A 337 -1.07 0.19 -20.79
C ARG A 337 -1.79 1.18 -19.91
N VAL A 338 -1.55 2.45 -20.16
CA VAL A 338 -2.22 3.57 -19.48
C VAL A 338 -2.83 4.51 -20.50
N ARG A 339 -3.96 5.08 -20.15
CA ARG A 339 -4.63 6.14 -20.89
C ARG A 339 -5.32 7.13 -19.93
N ALA A 340 -5.65 8.31 -20.43
CA ALA A 340 -6.44 9.29 -19.70
C ALA A 340 -7.80 9.45 -20.36
N ARG A 341 -8.85 9.59 -19.54
CA ARG A 341 -10.24 9.81 -20.00
C ARG A 341 -10.82 11.05 -19.36
N ASP A 342 -11.50 11.85 -20.15
CA ASP A 342 -12.27 12.97 -19.63
C ASP A 342 -13.43 12.45 -18.76
N PRO A 343 -13.48 12.83 -17.46
CA PRO A 343 -14.48 12.30 -16.55
C PRO A 343 -15.91 12.82 -16.81
N GLU A 344 -16.07 13.91 -17.60
CA GLU A 344 -17.37 14.50 -17.94
C GLU A 344 -17.91 13.97 -19.26
N THR A 345 -17.09 14.00 -20.30
CA THR A 345 -17.50 13.61 -21.66
C THR A 345 -17.25 12.14 -21.96
N SER A 346 -16.49 11.46 -21.11
CA SER A 346 -16.05 10.07 -21.30
C SER A 346 -15.19 9.85 -22.56
N HIS A 347 -14.67 10.90 -23.19
CA HIS A 347 -13.78 10.78 -24.34
C HIS A 347 -12.34 10.44 -23.87
N LEU A 348 -11.63 9.67 -24.70
CA LEU A 348 -10.20 9.46 -24.50
C LEU A 348 -9.44 10.75 -24.82
N LEU A 349 -8.45 11.03 -23.98
CA LEU A 349 -7.62 12.22 -24.08
C LEU A 349 -6.25 11.90 -24.70
N GLY A 350 -5.67 12.89 -25.39
CA GLY A 350 -4.30 12.80 -25.87
C GLY A 350 -3.27 12.98 -24.76
N ASN A 351 -2.00 12.69 -25.10
CA ASN A 351 -0.88 12.90 -24.17
C ASN A 351 -0.82 14.36 -23.70
N GLY A 352 -0.49 14.57 -22.43
CA GLY A 352 -0.41 15.87 -21.79
C GLY A 352 -1.77 16.47 -21.38
N GLN A 353 -2.90 15.83 -21.73
CA GLN A 353 -4.23 16.26 -21.32
C GLN A 353 -4.65 15.55 -20.02
N SER A 354 -5.08 16.34 -19.03
CA SER A 354 -5.47 15.84 -17.72
C SER A 354 -6.86 15.21 -17.74
N GLY A 355 -6.97 14.00 -17.19
CA GLY A 355 -8.22 13.26 -17.04
C GLY A 355 -8.07 12.11 -16.04
N GLU A 356 -9.11 11.26 -15.92
CA GLU A 356 -9.04 10.04 -15.13
C GLU A 356 -8.02 9.09 -15.76
N ILE A 357 -7.05 8.66 -14.96
CA ILE A 357 -6.08 7.62 -15.36
C ILE A 357 -6.76 6.26 -15.34
N GLU A 358 -6.70 5.56 -16.46
CA GLU A 358 -7.18 4.18 -16.62
C GLU A 358 -5.99 3.27 -16.95
N ILE A 359 -5.88 2.12 -16.27
CA ILE A 359 -4.74 1.20 -16.42
C ILE A 359 -5.24 -0.20 -16.82
N LEU A 360 -4.73 -0.72 -17.93
CA LEU A 360 -4.85 -2.11 -18.32
C LEU A 360 -3.59 -2.84 -17.89
N THR A 361 -3.73 -3.89 -17.10
CA THR A 361 -2.59 -4.66 -16.58
C THR A 361 -2.99 -6.09 -16.26
N PRO A 362 -2.10 -7.08 -16.43
CA PRO A 362 -2.32 -8.45 -15.99
C PRO A 362 -2.31 -8.57 -14.45
N SER A 363 -1.77 -7.57 -13.75
CA SER A 363 -1.67 -7.50 -12.28
C SER A 363 -2.96 -7.06 -11.60
N ARG A 364 -4.02 -6.73 -12.36
CA ARG A 364 -5.28 -6.23 -11.80
C ARG A 364 -5.96 -7.27 -10.91
N MET A 365 -6.77 -6.80 -9.98
CA MET A 365 -7.62 -7.64 -9.15
C MET A 365 -8.55 -8.54 -9.99
N ALA A 366 -8.93 -9.69 -9.44
CA ALA A 366 -10.01 -10.53 -9.98
C ALA A 366 -11.39 -9.87 -9.79
N GLY A 367 -11.53 -9.05 -8.75
CA GLY A 367 -12.74 -8.34 -8.41
C GLY A 367 -12.78 -7.95 -6.93
N TYR A 368 -13.92 -7.44 -6.48
CA TYR A 368 -14.20 -7.28 -5.06
C TYR A 368 -15.00 -8.49 -4.58
N LEU A 369 -14.55 -9.09 -3.46
CA LEU A 369 -15.16 -10.28 -2.90
C LEU A 369 -16.64 -10.06 -2.61
N ASP A 370 -17.50 -10.91 -3.14
CA ASP A 370 -18.96 -10.86 -3.02
C ASP A 370 -19.62 -9.52 -3.47
N GLN A 371 -18.92 -8.71 -4.30
CA GLN A 371 -19.42 -7.44 -4.81
C GLN A 371 -19.25 -7.33 -6.34
N PRO A 372 -19.93 -8.15 -7.15
CA PRO A 372 -19.75 -8.19 -8.61
C PRO A 372 -20.10 -6.85 -9.28
N ASP A 373 -21.14 -6.15 -8.83
CA ASP A 373 -21.52 -4.84 -9.39
C ASP A 373 -20.45 -3.77 -9.14
N ALA A 374 -19.82 -3.79 -7.97
CA ALA A 374 -18.73 -2.88 -7.67
C ALA A 374 -17.50 -3.20 -8.52
N ALA A 375 -17.21 -4.49 -8.74
CA ALA A 375 -16.15 -4.93 -9.61
C ALA A 375 -16.42 -4.51 -11.08
N HIS A 376 -17.64 -4.72 -11.58
CA HIS A 376 -18.02 -4.29 -12.93
C HIS A 376 -17.84 -2.78 -13.14
N ARG A 377 -18.26 -1.94 -12.18
CA ARG A 377 -18.09 -0.48 -12.27
C ARG A 377 -16.63 -0.03 -12.20
N ALA A 378 -15.73 -0.84 -11.65
CA ALA A 378 -14.31 -0.52 -11.52
C ALA A 378 -13.55 -0.68 -12.85
N PHE A 379 -14.12 -1.36 -13.82
CA PHE A 379 -13.49 -1.59 -15.12
C PHE A 379 -14.30 -0.95 -16.25
N THR A 380 -13.60 -0.60 -17.32
CA THR A 380 -14.21 -0.25 -18.60
C THR A 380 -14.55 -1.53 -19.37
N ASP A 381 -15.42 -1.43 -20.40
CA ASP A 381 -15.83 -2.57 -21.22
C ASP A 381 -14.63 -3.26 -21.93
N ASP A 382 -13.57 -2.50 -22.22
CA ASP A 382 -12.32 -2.99 -22.83
C ASP A 382 -11.26 -3.37 -21.78
N GLY A 383 -11.64 -3.44 -20.49
CA GLY A 383 -10.90 -4.06 -19.41
C GLY A 383 -9.87 -3.18 -18.68
N TYR A 384 -9.83 -1.87 -18.93
CA TYR A 384 -9.04 -0.95 -18.14
C TYR A 384 -9.64 -0.76 -16.75
N TYR A 385 -8.80 -0.75 -15.73
CA TYR A 385 -9.20 -0.37 -14.38
C TYR A 385 -9.28 1.16 -14.27
N ARG A 386 -10.41 1.65 -13.78
CA ARG A 386 -10.64 3.07 -13.47
C ARG A 386 -10.01 3.39 -12.13
N THR A 387 -8.91 4.12 -12.14
CA THR A 387 -8.14 4.34 -10.91
C THR A 387 -8.82 5.30 -9.94
N GLY A 388 -9.70 6.17 -10.43
CA GLY A 388 -10.22 7.32 -9.68
C GLY A 388 -9.15 8.37 -9.40
N ASP A 389 -8.04 8.31 -10.13
CA ASP A 389 -6.93 9.26 -10.02
C ASP A 389 -6.91 10.19 -11.24
N LEU A 390 -6.71 11.46 -10.99
CA LEU A 390 -6.48 12.48 -12.00
C LEU A 390 -5.02 12.52 -12.40
N GLY A 391 -4.74 12.68 -13.68
CA GLY A 391 -3.39 12.81 -14.19
C GLY A 391 -3.36 12.92 -15.71
N TRP A 392 -2.20 12.87 -16.32
CA TRP A 392 -2.03 12.84 -17.77
C TRP A 392 -1.02 11.80 -18.20
N CYS A 393 -1.18 11.30 -19.42
CA CYS A 393 -0.23 10.35 -20.00
C CYS A 393 0.91 11.09 -20.73
N ILE A 394 2.12 10.59 -20.55
CA ILE A 394 3.30 10.94 -21.36
C ILE A 394 3.36 10.01 -22.59
N SER A 395 3.04 8.75 -22.39
CA SER A 395 2.94 7.71 -23.42
C SER A 395 1.88 6.68 -23.00
N ASP A 396 1.69 5.62 -23.78
CA ASP A 396 0.81 4.50 -23.43
C ASP A 396 1.33 3.64 -22.26
N ARG A 397 2.54 3.94 -21.73
CA ARG A 397 3.16 3.24 -20.60
C ARG A 397 3.69 4.16 -19.51
N GLN A 398 3.54 5.45 -19.65
CA GLN A 398 4.05 6.42 -18.67
C GLN A 398 3.04 7.54 -18.46
N PHE A 399 2.85 7.89 -17.19
CA PHE A 399 1.90 8.92 -16.78
C PHE A 399 2.41 9.71 -15.58
N VAL A 400 1.77 10.86 -15.35
CA VAL A 400 1.93 11.68 -14.15
C VAL A 400 0.62 11.67 -13.38
N PHE A 401 0.68 11.31 -12.11
CA PHE A 401 -0.41 11.42 -11.16
C PHE A 401 -0.51 12.86 -10.65
N GLN A 402 -1.72 13.41 -10.56
CA GLN A 402 -1.95 14.75 -10.01
C GLN A 402 -2.64 14.69 -8.64
N ALA A 403 -3.78 14.02 -8.56
CA ALA A 403 -4.60 13.97 -7.35
C ALA A 403 -5.62 12.82 -7.42
N ARG A 404 -6.21 12.45 -6.29
CA ARG A 404 -7.45 11.69 -6.28
C ARG A 404 -8.59 12.51 -6.86
N MET A 405 -9.41 11.94 -7.77
CA MET A 405 -10.55 12.66 -8.37
C MET A 405 -11.52 13.18 -7.30
N GLY A 406 -11.74 12.43 -6.21
CA GLY A 406 -12.55 12.87 -5.07
C GLY A 406 -11.91 13.99 -4.24
N ASP A 407 -10.62 14.24 -4.39
CA ASP A 407 -9.87 15.30 -3.71
C ASP A 407 -9.56 16.49 -4.62
N ALA A 408 -9.63 16.31 -5.93
CA ALA A 408 -9.48 17.41 -6.88
C ALA A 408 -10.59 18.45 -6.68
N LEU A 409 -10.20 19.73 -6.72
CA LEU A 409 -11.10 20.85 -6.47
C LEU A 409 -11.71 21.34 -7.79
N ARG A 410 -13.04 21.43 -7.86
CA ARG A 410 -13.71 22.10 -8.98
C ARG A 410 -13.86 23.58 -8.67
N LEU A 411 -12.97 24.40 -9.21
CA LEU A 411 -12.89 25.83 -8.95
C LEU A 411 -13.05 26.62 -10.27
N GLY A 412 -14.00 27.50 -10.35
CA GLY A 412 -14.22 28.34 -11.55
C GLY A 412 -14.43 27.57 -12.85
N GLY A 413 -14.99 26.36 -12.79
CA GLY A 413 -15.18 25.46 -13.94
C GLY A 413 -13.97 24.58 -14.28
N PHE A 414 -12.84 24.74 -13.58
CA PHE A 414 -11.62 23.95 -13.78
C PHE A 414 -11.45 22.88 -12.70
N LEU A 415 -10.84 21.76 -13.08
CA LEU A 415 -10.38 20.75 -12.15
C LEU A 415 -8.96 21.13 -11.69
N VAL A 416 -8.81 21.40 -10.39
CA VAL A 416 -7.58 21.93 -9.79
C VAL A 416 -7.02 20.91 -8.81
N ASN A 417 -5.72 20.64 -8.92
CA ASN A 417 -5.01 19.84 -7.93
C ASN A 417 -4.86 20.66 -6.64
N PRO A 418 -5.40 20.22 -5.49
CA PRO A 418 -5.22 20.95 -4.22
C PRO A 418 -3.75 21.16 -3.86
N ALA A 419 -2.84 20.23 -4.21
CA ALA A 419 -1.42 20.35 -3.94
C ALA A 419 -0.76 21.60 -4.54
N GLU A 420 -1.27 22.11 -5.68
CA GLU A 420 -0.79 23.38 -6.26
C GLU A 420 -1.07 24.58 -5.35
N ILE A 421 -2.19 24.54 -4.62
CA ILE A 421 -2.56 25.60 -3.67
C ILE A 421 -1.87 25.35 -2.34
N GLU A 422 -1.85 24.10 -1.86
CA GLU A 422 -1.21 23.67 -0.62
C GLU A 422 0.28 24.09 -0.60
N GLN A 423 1.01 23.86 -1.69
CA GLN A 423 2.42 24.27 -1.82
C GLN A 423 2.62 25.78 -1.63
N VAL A 424 1.77 26.63 -2.24
CA VAL A 424 1.85 28.08 -2.08
C VAL A 424 1.53 28.49 -0.64
N VAL A 425 0.59 27.80 0.00
CA VAL A 425 0.19 28.06 1.38
C VAL A 425 1.29 27.64 2.35
N GLU A 426 1.98 26.53 2.12
CA GLU A 426 3.09 26.07 2.95
C GLU A 426 4.33 26.98 2.90
N GLU A 427 4.50 27.75 1.81
CA GLU A 427 5.53 28.77 1.71
C GLU A 427 5.22 30.07 2.47
N LEU A 428 4.00 30.22 3.03
CA LEU A 428 3.64 31.41 3.79
C LEU A 428 4.31 31.45 5.18
N PRO A 429 4.67 32.63 5.68
CA PRO A 429 5.33 32.75 6.99
C PRO A 429 4.53 32.10 8.12
N GLY A 430 5.20 31.20 8.86
CA GLY A 430 4.65 30.54 10.04
C GLY A 430 3.76 29.33 9.75
N VAL A 431 3.56 28.94 8.51
CA VAL A 431 2.82 27.71 8.13
C VAL A 431 3.81 26.54 8.09
N GLU A 432 3.49 25.45 8.79
CA GLU A 432 4.24 24.20 8.79
C GLU A 432 3.66 23.20 7.79
N ALA A 433 2.32 23.13 7.70
CA ALA A 433 1.64 22.23 6.80
C ALA A 433 0.28 22.82 6.39
N ALA A 434 -0.17 22.49 5.18
CA ALA A 434 -1.45 22.94 4.64
C ALA A 434 -2.27 21.80 4.04
N GLN A 435 -3.60 21.93 4.13
CA GLN A 435 -4.57 21.14 3.39
C GLN A 435 -5.63 22.05 2.82
N VAL A 436 -5.95 21.87 1.52
CA VAL A 436 -6.94 22.69 0.85
C VAL A 436 -8.09 21.81 0.36
N VAL A 437 -9.31 22.24 0.68
CA VAL A 437 -10.55 21.57 0.24
C VAL A 437 -11.49 22.58 -0.38
N ALA A 438 -12.44 22.11 -1.20
CA ALA A 438 -13.51 22.94 -1.71
C ALA A 438 -14.66 23.01 -0.70
N GLY A 439 -15.19 24.23 -0.52
CA GLY A 439 -16.49 24.47 0.08
C GLY A 439 -17.40 25.21 -0.92
N HIS A 440 -18.71 25.19 -0.67
CA HIS A 440 -19.70 25.87 -1.52
C HIS A 440 -20.10 27.20 -0.89
N TRP A 441 -19.85 28.30 -1.61
CA TRP A 441 -20.17 29.66 -1.15
C TRP A 441 -20.63 30.54 -2.30
N GLN A 442 -21.71 31.30 -2.10
CA GLN A 442 -22.29 32.18 -3.12
C GLN A 442 -22.47 31.48 -4.49
N GLN A 443 -23.04 30.28 -4.48
CA GLN A 443 -23.32 29.44 -5.65
C GLN A 443 -22.04 29.00 -6.43
N LYS A 444 -20.86 29.04 -5.80
CA LYS A 444 -19.60 28.63 -6.40
C LYS A 444 -18.80 27.74 -5.44
N ASN A 445 -18.04 26.84 -6.00
CA ASN A 445 -17.01 26.16 -5.23
C ASN A 445 -15.80 27.07 -5.06
N VAL A 446 -15.36 27.21 -3.83
CA VAL A 446 -14.23 28.05 -3.42
C VAL A 446 -13.24 27.26 -2.58
N PRO A 447 -11.91 27.53 -2.68
CA PRO A 447 -10.93 26.85 -1.85
C PRO A 447 -10.91 27.43 -0.44
N VAL A 448 -10.84 26.52 0.55
CA VAL A 448 -10.63 26.81 1.98
C VAL A 448 -9.35 26.13 2.41
N ALA A 449 -8.42 26.87 2.98
CA ALA A 449 -7.14 26.36 3.46
C ALA A 449 -7.20 26.07 4.96
N PHE A 450 -6.80 24.87 5.36
CA PHE A 450 -6.54 24.49 6.74
C PHE A 450 -5.03 24.43 6.93
N VAL A 451 -4.52 25.04 7.98
CA VAL A 451 -3.08 25.13 8.23
C VAL A 451 -2.73 24.68 9.64
N VAL A 452 -1.57 24.04 9.76
CA VAL A 452 -0.89 23.80 11.02
C VAL A 452 0.29 24.76 11.10
N LEU A 453 0.49 25.40 12.23
CA LEU A 453 1.54 26.40 12.40
C LEU A 453 2.83 25.79 12.91
N SER A 454 3.94 26.37 12.49
CA SER A 454 5.25 26.11 13.09
C SER A 454 5.25 26.49 14.58
N PRO A 455 6.07 25.86 15.43
CA PRO A 455 6.16 26.19 16.85
C PRO A 455 6.39 27.71 17.08
N ASN A 456 5.57 28.31 17.93
CA ASN A 456 5.58 29.75 18.28
C ASN A 456 5.21 30.72 17.13
N ALA A 457 4.71 30.26 16.01
CA ALA A 457 4.20 31.12 14.95
C ALA A 457 2.85 31.74 15.35
N THR A 458 2.62 32.96 14.87
CA THR A 458 1.36 33.68 15.11
C THR A 458 0.51 33.64 13.83
N PRO A 459 -0.79 33.31 13.90
CA PRO A 459 -1.68 33.33 12.75
C PRO A 459 -1.75 34.72 12.09
N ALA A 460 -1.66 34.77 10.75
CA ALA A 460 -1.75 36.00 9.97
C ALA A 460 -2.68 35.86 8.76
N PRO A 461 -3.98 35.46 8.93
CA PRO A 461 -4.87 35.08 7.83
C PRO A 461 -5.05 36.17 6.76
N ASP A 462 -5.17 37.45 7.14
CA ASP A 462 -5.32 38.55 6.18
C ASP A 462 -4.09 38.73 5.30
N HIS A 463 -2.91 38.56 5.87
CA HIS A 463 -1.65 38.58 5.12
C HIS A 463 -1.57 37.38 4.16
N TRP A 464 -1.88 36.18 4.65
CA TRP A 464 -1.87 34.96 3.83
C TRP A 464 -2.87 35.04 2.66
N LEU A 465 -4.09 35.57 2.89
CA LEU A 465 -5.08 35.80 1.83
C LEU A 465 -4.56 36.76 0.76
N SER A 466 -3.90 37.85 1.18
CA SER A 466 -3.30 38.82 0.27
C SER A 466 -2.20 38.21 -0.57
N ASP A 467 -1.31 37.42 0.05
CA ASP A 467 -0.19 36.78 -0.62
C ASP A 467 -0.66 35.70 -1.61
N CYS A 468 -1.62 34.87 -1.25
CA CYS A 468 -2.21 33.88 -2.14
C CYS A 468 -2.87 34.53 -3.36
N ARG A 469 -3.62 35.64 -3.18
CA ARG A 469 -4.23 36.37 -4.30
C ARG A 469 -3.22 36.97 -5.27
N ARG A 470 -2.02 37.28 -4.80
CA ARG A 470 -0.93 37.79 -5.63
C ARG A 470 -0.23 36.67 -6.42
N ARG A 471 -0.17 35.45 -5.84
CA ARG A 471 0.61 34.33 -6.37
C ARG A 471 -0.20 33.32 -7.16
N LEU A 472 -1.51 33.23 -6.89
CA LEU A 472 -2.42 32.28 -7.51
C LEU A 472 -3.47 32.98 -8.37
N ALA A 473 -3.99 32.27 -9.37
CA ALA A 473 -5.18 32.73 -10.09
C ALA A 473 -6.36 32.91 -9.11
N ASN A 474 -7.21 33.93 -9.32
CA ASN A 474 -8.27 34.29 -8.39
C ASN A 474 -9.17 33.12 -7.95
N PHE A 475 -9.46 32.18 -8.86
CA PHE A 475 -10.29 31.02 -8.54
C PHE A 475 -9.56 29.94 -7.72
N LYS A 476 -8.22 29.98 -7.66
CA LYS A 476 -7.36 29.11 -6.85
C LYS A 476 -7.03 29.72 -5.47
N ALA A 477 -7.13 31.04 -5.32
CA ALA A 477 -6.78 31.68 -4.05
C ALA A 477 -7.79 31.32 -2.96
N PRO A 478 -7.34 30.81 -1.80
CA PRO A 478 -8.23 30.51 -0.68
C PRO A 478 -9.09 31.70 -0.29
N VAL A 479 -10.36 31.46 0.04
CA VAL A 479 -11.27 32.48 0.57
C VAL A 479 -11.25 32.55 2.09
N HIS A 480 -10.69 31.52 2.72
CA HIS A 480 -10.56 31.42 4.17
C HIS A 480 -9.36 30.54 4.55
N PHE A 481 -8.73 30.91 5.68
CA PHE A 481 -7.73 30.12 6.39
C PHE A 481 -8.27 29.73 7.75
N GLU A 482 -8.19 28.45 8.08
CA GLU A 482 -8.50 27.91 9.41
C GLU A 482 -7.25 27.28 10.00
N VAL A 483 -6.91 27.66 11.23
CA VAL A 483 -5.74 27.12 11.95
C VAL A 483 -6.17 25.94 12.80
N LEU A 484 -5.50 24.81 12.62
CA LEU A 484 -5.72 23.58 13.38
C LEU A 484 -4.46 23.24 14.20
N GLU A 485 -4.65 22.59 15.35
CA GLU A 485 -3.53 21.99 16.09
C GLU A 485 -2.94 20.79 15.34
N ALA A 486 -3.80 19.99 14.69
CA ALA A 486 -3.43 18.88 13.82
C ALA A 486 -4.57 18.57 12.84
N PHE A 487 -4.24 18.02 11.66
CA PHE A 487 -5.27 17.57 10.73
C PHE A 487 -6.00 16.32 11.24
N PRO A 488 -7.31 16.18 10.99
CA PRO A 488 -8.03 14.94 11.26
C PRO A 488 -7.46 13.81 10.41
N THR A 489 -7.10 12.69 11.05
CA THR A 489 -6.47 11.56 10.39
C THR A 489 -7.20 10.25 10.62
N VAL A 490 -6.98 9.28 9.72
CA VAL A 490 -7.35 7.88 9.87
C VAL A 490 -6.16 6.98 9.58
N GLN A 491 -5.99 5.96 10.38
CA GLN A 491 -4.95 4.95 10.15
C GLN A 491 -5.40 3.97 9.06
N SER A 492 -4.53 3.72 8.08
CA SER A 492 -4.68 2.65 7.10
C SER A 492 -3.60 1.57 7.32
N ALA A 493 -3.66 0.47 6.55
CA ALA A 493 -2.68 -0.62 6.66
C ALA A 493 -1.24 -0.13 6.57
N ASN A 494 -0.96 0.83 5.70
CA ASN A 494 0.40 1.26 5.34
C ASN A 494 0.69 2.73 5.67
N SER A 495 -0.31 3.53 6.11
CA SER A 495 -0.14 4.97 6.31
C SER A 495 -1.21 5.57 7.21
N VAL A 496 -0.89 6.73 7.77
CA VAL A 496 -1.87 7.65 8.35
C VAL A 496 -2.35 8.57 7.22
N LYS A 497 -3.67 8.62 6.98
CA LYS A 497 -4.27 9.45 5.92
C LYS A 497 -5.08 10.58 6.52
N ILE A 498 -4.96 11.77 5.94
CA ILE A 498 -5.79 12.92 6.31
C ILE A 498 -7.23 12.67 5.85
N GLN A 499 -8.18 12.92 6.73
CA GLN A 499 -9.61 12.78 6.47
C GLN A 499 -10.15 14.02 5.76
N LYS A 500 -9.89 14.16 4.45
CA LYS A 500 -10.33 15.33 3.66
C LYS A 500 -11.85 15.54 3.68
N HIS A 501 -12.65 14.48 3.87
CA HIS A 501 -14.10 14.62 4.02
C HIS A 501 -14.47 15.46 5.26
N ARG A 502 -13.80 15.24 6.39
CA ARG A 502 -14.00 16.05 7.61
C ARG A 502 -13.59 17.49 7.39
N LEU A 503 -12.47 17.72 6.70
CA LEU A 503 -12.08 19.09 6.34
C LEU A 503 -13.11 19.77 5.46
N ARG A 504 -13.75 19.03 4.52
CA ARG A 504 -14.86 19.58 3.70
C ARG A 504 -16.10 19.94 4.53
N GLU A 505 -16.48 19.09 5.49
CA GLU A 505 -17.57 19.38 6.43
C GLU A 505 -17.28 20.63 7.25
N MET A 506 -16.06 20.75 7.78
CA MET A 506 -15.60 21.94 8.52
C MET A 506 -15.59 23.19 7.61
N ALA A 507 -15.07 23.09 6.38
CA ALA A 507 -15.07 24.19 5.42
C ALA A 507 -16.50 24.69 5.11
N GLN A 508 -17.44 23.76 4.92
CA GLN A 508 -18.83 24.13 4.68
C GLN A 508 -19.46 24.84 5.88
N ALA A 509 -19.26 24.29 7.08
CA ALA A 509 -19.75 24.94 8.33
C ALA A 509 -19.19 26.36 8.50
N ILE A 510 -17.90 26.58 8.21
CA ILE A 510 -17.27 27.90 8.25
C ILE A 510 -17.91 28.86 7.23
N LEU A 511 -18.12 28.41 5.99
CA LEU A 511 -18.67 29.23 4.93
C LEU A 511 -20.14 29.59 5.19
N ASP A 512 -20.91 28.66 5.78
CA ASP A 512 -22.33 28.90 6.13
C ASP A 512 -22.47 29.99 7.20
N THR A 513 -21.48 30.18 8.06
CA THR A 513 -21.47 31.27 9.05
C THR A 513 -21.14 32.65 8.45
N LYS A 514 -20.61 32.69 7.21
CA LYS A 514 -20.23 33.90 6.50
C LYS A 514 -21.30 34.36 5.49
N SER A 515 -22.40 33.61 5.39
CA SER A 515 -23.49 33.83 4.42
C SER A 515 -24.47 34.87 4.91
#